data_2d802d71bede17e70a139eb3529f82dc
#
_entry.id   2d802d71bede17e70a139eb3529f82dc
#
_cell.length_a   1.000
_cell.length_b   1.000
_cell.length_c   1.000
_cell.angle_alpha   90.00
_cell.angle_beta   90.00
_cell.angle_gamma   90.00
#
_symmetry.space_group_name_H-M   'P 1'
#
loop_
_entity.id
_entity.type
_entity.pdbx_description
1 polymer ?
#
loop_
_entity_poly.entity_id
_entity_poly.type
_entity_poly.pdbx_seq_one_letter_code
_entity_poly.pdbx_strand_id
1 'polypeptide(L)' 'MYNSQEIAERIKDRAKQRNTTVGEMLSACGLGKNTVVKIGKGTDILTLNFVKMADFLDCSVDYLLGRTDKPEVNK' A
#
# COMPACT_ATOMS: atom_id res chain seq x y z
N MET A 1 -6.60 -4.97 15.96
CA MET A 1 -5.96 -5.91 15.02
C MET A 1 -6.14 -5.42 13.59
N TYR A 2 -5.13 -5.56 12.77
CA TYR A 2 -5.19 -5.07 11.40
C TYR A 2 -5.89 -6.09 10.49
N ASN A 3 -6.66 -5.58 9.56
CA ASN A 3 -7.41 -6.41 8.62
C ASN A 3 -6.71 -6.37 7.26
N SER A 4 -6.28 -7.52 6.76
CA SER A 4 -5.55 -7.62 5.51
C SER A 4 -6.33 -7.07 4.31
N GLN A 5 -7.64 -7.30 4.27
CA GLN A 5 -8.48 -6.80 3.20
C GLN A 5 -8.57 -5.28 3.22
N GLU A 6 -8.66 -4.69 4.41
CA GLU A 6 -8.69 -3.23 4.55
C GLU A 6 -7.37 -2.62 4.12
N ILE A 7 -6.25 -3.27 4.44
CA ILE A 7 -4.93 -2.81 4.00
C ILE A 7 -4.88 -2.79 2.47
N ALA A 8 -5.31 -3.86 1.82
CA ALA A 8 -5.32 -3.92 0.37
C ALA A 8 -6.22 -2.82 -0.23
N GLU A 9 -7.38 -2.57 0.38
CA GLU A 9 -8.29 -1.53 -0.09
C GLU A 9 -7.71 -0.14 0.09
N ARG A 10 -7.04 0.13 1.21
CA ARG A 10 -6.41 1.42 1.44
C ARG A 10 -5.31 1.68 0.39
N ILE A 11 -4.57 0.64 0.01
CA ILE A 11 -3.58 0.76 -1.06
C ILE A 11 -4.26 1.16 -2.37
N LYS A 12 -5.34 0.48 -2.74
CA LYS A 12 -6.08 0.76 -3.97
C LYS A 12 -6.67 2.17 -3.96
N ASP A 13 -7.27 2.58 -2.84
CA ASP A 13 -7.88 3.90 -2.71
C ASP A 13 -6.82 5.00 -2.80
N ARG A 14 -5.68 4.81 -2.15
CA ARG A 14 -4.62 5.79 -2.22
C ARG A 14 -4.07 5.94 -3.64
N ALA A 15 -3.95 4.82 -4.37
CA ALA A 15 -3.52 4.87 -5.76
C ALA A 15 -4.48 5.74 -6.59
N LYS A 16 -5.80 5.58 -6.39
CA LYS A 16 -6.77 6.42 -7.07
C LYS A 16 -6.62 7.90 -6.70
N GLN A 17 -6.39 8.20 -5.43
CA GLN A 17 -6.18 9.56 -4.96
C GLN A 17 -4.98 10.22 -5.63
N ARG A 18 -3.97 9.41 -5.96
CA ARG A 18 -2.75 9.89 -6.60
C ARG A 18 -2.79 9.79 -8.12
N ASN A 19 -3.95 9.50 -8.70
CA ASN A 19 -4.14 9.38 -10.14
C ASN A 19 -3.23 8.33 -10.78
N THR A 20 -3.02 7.22 -10.06
CA THR A 20 -2.23 6.10 -10.55
C THR A 20 -3.00 4.81 -10.38
N THR A 21 -2.41 3.70 -10.77
CA THR A 21 -3.02 2.38 -10.62
C THR A 21 -2.12 1.49 -9.77
N VAL A 22 -2.72 0.44 -9.20
CA VAL A 22 -1.96 -0.56 -8.47
C VAL A 22 -0.90 -1.20 -9.36
N GLY A 23 -1.23 -1.45 -10.63
CA GLY A 23 -0.28 -2.02 -11.58
C GLY A 23 0.93 -1.14 -11.79
N GLU A 24 0.72 0.17 -11.95
CA GLU A 24 1.82 1.12 -12.10
C GLU A 24 2.69 1.16 -10.83
N MET A 25 2.04 1.17 -9.67
CA MET A 25 2.76 1.15 -8.41
C MET A 25 3.65 -0.09 -8.28
N LEU A 26 3.09 -1.27 -8.54
CA LEU A 26 3.83 -2.51 -8.42
C LEU A 26 4.99 -2.57 -9.40
N SER A 27 4.78 -2.11 -10.62
CA SER A 27 5.83 -2.05 -11.63
C SER A 27 6.96 -1.12 -11.19
N ALA A 28 6.62 0.06 -10.70
CA ALA A 28 7.62 1.03 -10.24
C ALA A 28 8.40 0.51 -9.03
N CYS A 29 7.76 -0.27 -8.16
CA CYS A 29 8.40 -0.84 -6.98
C CYS A 29 9.14 -2.14 -7.26
N GLY A 30 9.06 -2.67 -8.48
CA GLY A 30 9.70 -3.94 -8.84
C GLY A 30 9.02 -5.14 -8.21
N LEU A 31 7.70 -5.07 -7.99
CA LEU A 31 6.94 -6.12 -7.33
C LEU A 31 6.04 -6.84 -8.34
N GLY A 32 5.69 -8.09 -8.01
CA GLY A 32 4.82 -8.88 -8.87
C GLY A 32 3.39 -8.34 -8.89
N LYS A 33 2.70 -8.57 -10.00
CA LYS A 33 1.35 -8.03 -10.22
C LYS A 33 0.30 -8.52 -9.25
N ASN A 34 0.55 -9.65 -8.57
CA ASN A 34 -0.40 -10.24 -7.62
C ASN A 34 -0.12 -9.83 -6.17
N THR A 35 0.83 -8.92 -5.94
CA THR A 35 1.26 -8.55 -4.59
C THR A 35 0.11 -8.04 -3.73
N VAL A 36 -0.70 -7.10 -4.25
CA VAL A 36 -1.81 -6.53 -3.46
C VAL A 36 -2.89 -7.57 -3.22
N VAL A 37 -3.16 -8.44 -4.20
CA VAL A 37 -4.13 -9.53 -4.03
C VAL A 37 -3.67 -10.45 -2.91
N LYS A 38 -2.39 -10.79 -2.86
CA LYS A 38 -1.84 -11.64 -1.79
C LYS A 38 -1.93 -10.97 -0.43
N ILE A 39 -1.67 -9.67 -0.35
CA ILE A 39 -1.85 -8.91 0.89
C ILE A 39 -3.29 -9.05 1.37
N GLY A 40 -4.27 -8.87 0.49
CA GLY A 40 -5.67 -8.98 0.84
C GLY A 40 -6.07 -10.36 1.34
N LYS A 41 -5.33 -11.39 0.94
CA LYS A 41 -5.55 -12.78 1.39
C LYS A 41 -4.79 -13.11 2.67
N GLY A 42 -4.06 -12.15 3.23
CA GLY A 42 -3.33 -12.35 4.47
C GLY A 42 -1.89 -12.81 4.30
N THR A 43 -1.37 -12.82 3.08
CA THR A 43 0.03 -13.17 2.84
C THR A 43 0.94 -12.05 3.35
N ASP A 44 1.98 -12.40 4.08
CA ASP A 44 2.95 -11.43 4.57
C ASP A 44 3.75 -10.84 3.41
N ILE A 45 4.12 -9.57 3.56
CA ILE A 45 4.96 -8.88 2.61
C ILE A 45 6.19 -8.36 3.35
N LEU A 46 7.34 -8.32 2.65
CA LEU A 46 8.55 -7.75 3.24
C LEU A 46 8.33 -6.29 3.58
N THR A 47 8.78 -5.89 4.77
CA THR A 47 8.63 -4.51 5.24
C THR A 47 9.15 -3.49 4.22
N LEU A 48 10.33 -3.75 3.64
CA LEU A 48 10.92 -2.83 2.67
C LEU A 48 10.05 -2.67 1.42
N ASN A 49 9.38 -3.74 1.00
CA ASN A 49 8.47 -3.65 -0.14
C ASN A 49 7.25 -2.79 0.20
N PHE A 50 6.75 -2.93 1.42
CA PHE A 50 5.61 -2.14 1.87
C PHE A 50 5.98 -0.65 1.95
N VAL A 51 7.19 -0.35 2.44
CA VAL A 51 7.70 1.02 2.49
C VAL A 51 7.82 1.60 1.07
N LYS A 52 8.30 0.81 0.11
CA LYS A 52 8.38 1.26 -1.29
C LYS A 52 7.02 1.66 -1.84
N MET A 53 5.99 0.87 -1.52
CA MET A 53 4.63 1.19 -1.97
C MET A 53 4.15 2.49 -1.34
N ALA A 54 4.37 2.68 -0.03
CA ALA A 54 3.98 3.89 0.66
C ALA A 54 4.70 5.12 0.07
N ASP A 55 5.99 5.00 -0.21
CA ASP A 55 6.77 6.08 -0.82
C ASP A 55 6.23 6.44 -2.20
N PHE A 56 5.92 5.44 -3.01
CA PHE A 56 5.36 5.69 -4.33
C PHE A 56 4.02 6.40 -4.25
N LEU A 57 3.20 6.02 -3.29
CA LEU A 57 1.88 6.60 -3.08
C LEU A 57 1.90 7.91 -2.28
N ASP A 58 3.09 8.35 -1.90
CA ASP A 58 3.29 9.59 -1.12
C ASP A 58 2.43 9.60 0.14
N CYS A 59 2.50 8.53 0.91
CA CYS A 59 1.78 8.44 2.17
C CYS A 59 2.61 7.65 3.18
N SER A 60 2.17 7.70 4.45
CA SER A 60 2.85 6.97 5.51
C SER A 60 2.45 5.50 5.49
N VAL A 61 3.33 4.65 6.02
CA VAL A 61 3.01 3.24 6.26
C VAL A 61 1.83 3.13 7.22
N ASP A 62 1.77 3.99 8.23
CA ASP A 62 0.65 4.01 9.18
C ASP A 62 -0.69 4.23 8.48
N TYR A 63 -0.71 5.11 7.46
CA TYR A 63 -1.93 5.35 6.71
C TYR A 63 -2.38 4.07 5.97
N LEU A 64 -1.45 3.37 5.33
CA LEU A 64 -1.78 2.14 4.61
C LEU A 64 -2.22 1.03 5.55
N LEU A 65 -1.68 0.99 6.78
CA LEU A 65 -2.09 0.03 7.79
C LEU A 65 -3.42 0.35 8.45
N GLY A 66 -3.93 1.56 8.24
CA GLY A 66 -5.17 1.99 8.87
C GLY A 66 -5.00 2.55 10.27
N ARG A 67 -3.77 2.88 10.67
CA ARG A 67 -3.49 3.44 12.01
C ARG A 67 -3.80 4.93 12.09
N THR A 68 -3.90 5.59 10.95
CA THR A 68 -4.25 6.99 10.87
C THR A 68 -5.06 7.25 9.61
N ASP A 69 -5.90 8.26 9.63
CA ASP A 69 -6.64 8.70 8.45
C ASP A 69 -5.89 9.78 7.67
N LYS A 70 -4.73 10.20 8.17
CA LYS A 70 -3.94 11.24 7.54
C LYS A 70 -2.82 10.59 6.73
N PRO A 71 -2.76 10.82 5.42
CA PRO A 71 -1.72 10.19 4.60
C PRO A 71 -0.35 10.80 4.75
N GLU A 72 -0.22 11.97 5.36
CA GLU A 72 1.05 12.69 5.44
C GLU A 72 2.14 11.85 6.11
N VAL A 73 3.34 11.91 5.51
CA VAL A 73 4.50 11.26 6.08
C VAL A 73 4.95 12.07 7.31
N ASN A 74 5.10 11.39 8.42
CA ASN A 74 5.55 12.01 9.66
C ASN A 74 7.07 12.11 9.64
N LYS A 75 7.58 13.30 9.56
CA LYS A 75 9.02 13.54 9.48
C LYS A 75 9.58 14.02 10.80
#